data_c2f52347b565cca242181eb5609b1528
#
_entry.id   c2f52347b565cca242181eb5609b1528
#
_cell.length_a   1.000
_cell.length_b   1.000
_cell.length_c   1.000
_cell.angle_alpha   90.00
_cell.angle_beta   90.00
_cell.angle_gamma   90.00
#
_symmetry.space_group_name_H-M   'P 1'
#
loop_
_entity.id
_entity.type
_entity.pdbx_description
1 polymer ?
#
loop_
_entity_poly.entity_id
_entity_poly.type
_entity_poly.pdbx_seq_one_letter_code
_entity_poly.pdbx_strand_id
1 'polypeptide(L)'
;MNNKVVIIGCGNVGMSYAYALLNQRTYVNELVLIDLNKERTLGEAMDLNHCLAFAPSKIKIKVGDYTDCKDAKIVVIAAGANQAVGETRMDLINKNSFIFKNIINNVMKSGFDGIFLIASNPLDVMTYLTLKYSKLPPNRVIGSGTTLDTSRLRYLI
;
A
#
# COMPACT_ATOMS: atom_id res chain seq x y z
N MET A 1 -5.87 20.98 -5.12
CA MET A 1 -6.34 19.58 -5.25
C MET A 1 -5.70 18.77 -4.14
N ASN A 2 -6.47 17.95 -3.43
CA ASN A 2 -5.92 17.04 -2.42
C ASN A 2 -5.36 15.79 -3.15
N ASN A 3 -4.03 15.62 -3.15
CA ASN A 3 -3.34 14.47 -3.74
C ASN A 3 -2.86 13.57 -2.60
N LYS A 4 -3.82 13.00 -1.86
CA LYS A 4 -3.57 12.09 -0.76
C LYS A 4 -3.25 10.68 -1.26
N VAL A 5 -2.22 10.09 -0.68
CA VAL A 5 -1.90 8.68 -0.80
C VAL A 5 -2.03 8.03 0.57
N VAL A 6 -2.67 6.88 0.62
CA VAL A 6 -2.79 6.06 1.83
C VAL A 6 -2.01 4.77 1.60
N ILE A 7 -1.17 4.39 2.56
CA ILE A 7 -0.45 3.11 2.55
C ILE A 7 -1.03 2.23 3.65
N ILE A 8 -1.50 1.04 3.28
CA ILE A 8 -1.99 0.03 4.21
C ILE A 8 -0.99 -1.13 4.23
N GLY A 9 -0.37 -1.31 5.39
CA GLY A 9 0.75 -2.22 5.59
C GLY A 9 2.08 -1.47 5.62
N CYS A 10 2.55 -1.14 6.83
CA CYS A 10 3.79 -0.40 7.08
C CYS A 10 4.97 -1.34 7.40
N GLY A 11 5.02 -2.47 6.68
CA GLY A 11 6.17 -3.36 6.66
C GLY A 11 7.27 -2.87 5.70
N ASN A 12 8.27 -3.71 5.44
CA ASN A 12 9.42 -3.34 4.61
C ASN A 12 9.02 -2.78 3.23
N VAL A 13 8.04 -3.39 2.56
CA VAL A 13 7.59 -2.95 1.23
C VAL A 13 6.88 -1.61 1.32
N GLY A 14 5.91 -1.46 2.24
CA GLY A 14 5.16 -0.21 2.39
C GLY A 14 6.06 0.96 2.77
N MET A 15 7.00 0.75 3.68
CA MET A 15 7.93 1.80 4.12
C MET A 15 8.96 2.13 3.05
N SER A 16 9.45 1.15 2.28
CA SER A 16 10.33 1.42 1.12
C SER A 16 9.61 2.25 0.06
N TYR A 17 8.33 1.94 -0.20
CA TYR A 17 7.50 2.74 -1.10
C TYR A 17 7.31 4.17 -0.58
N ALA A 18 6.98 4.33 0.72
CA ALA A 18 6.81 5.63 1.35
C ALA A 18 8.08 6.49 1.23
N TYR A 19 9.24 5.91 1.52
CA TYR A 19 10.53 6.58 1.43
C TYR A 19 10.90 6.95 -0.02
N ALA A 20 10.65 6.03 -0.97
CA ALA A 20 10.86 6.33 -2.38
C ALA A 20 9.97 7.48 -2.87
N LEU A 21 8.69 7.49 -2.46
CA LEU A 21 7.75 8.55 -2.79
C LEU A 21 8.21 9.91 -2.26
N LEU A 22 8.74 9.94 -1.03
CA LEU A 22 9.26 11.14 -0.37
C LEU A 22 10.45 11.76 -1.13
N ASN A 23 11.32 10.91 -1.67
CA ASN A 23 12.55 11.33 -2.35
C ASN A 23 12.33 11.69 -3.83
N GLN A 24 11.12 11.61 -4.32
CA GLN A 24 10.78 12.03 -5.68
C GLN A 24 10.04 13.37 -5.67
N ARG A 25 10.20 14.13 -6.74
CA ARG A 25 9.37 15.33 -6.97
C ARG A 25 7.98 14.88 -7.41
N THR A 26 7.08 14.74 -6.45
CA THR A 26 5.71 14.29 -6.68
C THR A 26 4.71 15.41 -6.41
N TYR A 27 3.50 15.24 -6.93
CA TYR A 27 2.36 16.11 -6.60
C TYR A 27 1.59 15.64 -5.36
N VAL A 28 2.10 14.61 -4.67
CA VAL A 28 1.52 14.12 -3.41
C VAL A 28 1.74 15.15 -2.32
N ASN A 29 0.68 15.54 -1.63
CA ASN A 29 0.72 16.52 -0.55
C ASN A 29 0.37 15.93 0.83
N GLU A 30 -0.22 14.74 0.87
CA GLU A 30 -0.54 14.03 2.11
C GLU A 30 -0.27 12.53 1.95
N LEU A 31 0.45 11.97 2.91
CA LEU A 31 0.72 10.54 3.03
C LEU A 31 0.18 10.04 4.37
N VAL A 32 -0.73 9.07 4.32
CA VAL A 32 -1.33 8.46 5.50
C VAL A 32 -0.85 7.03 5.61
N LEU A 33 -0.39 6.64 6.79
CA LEU A 33 0.09 5.30 7.11
C LEU A 33 -0.94 4.57 7.97
N ILE A 34 -1.30 3.35 7.56
CA ILE A 34 -2.25 2.50 8.26
C ILE A 34 -1.63 1.12 8.46
N ASP A 35 -1.55 0.67 9.70
CA ASP A 35 -1.13 -0.69 10.05
C ASP A 35 -1.85 -1.16 11.31
N LEU A 36 -1.84 -2.47 11.58
CA LEU A 36 -2.36 -3.05 12.81
C LEU A 36 -1.50 -2.67 14.02
N ASN A 37 -0.18 -2.58 13.84
CA ASN A 37 0.75 -2.16 14.88
C ASN A 37 0.90 -0.63 14.87
N LYS A 38 0.01 0.04 15.60
CA LYS A 38 -0.05 1.50 15.65
C LYS A 38 1.20 2.15 16.22
N GLU A 39 1.82 1.52 17.22
CA GLU A 39 3.02 2.04 17.88
C GLU A 39 4.20 2.07 16.89
N ARG A 40 4.44 0.93 16.21
CA ARG A 40 5.44 0.87 15.16
C ARG A 40 5.15 1.88 14.04
N THR A 41 3.89 1.98 13.60
CA THR A 41 3.50 2.90 12.52
C THR A 41 3.74 4.35 12.90
N LEU A 42 3.57 4.70 14.16
CA LEU A 42 3.91 6.02 14.68
C LEU A 42 5.42 6.29 14.58
N GLY A 43 6.25 5.34 14.97
CA GLY A 43 7.71 5.43 14.80
C GLY A 43 8.11 5.65 13.35
N GLU A 44 7.57 4.83 12.44
CA GLU A 44 7.82 4.96 10.99
C GLU A 44 7.37 6.34 10.44
N ALA A 45 6.22 6.86 10.91
CA ALA A 45 5.76 8.19 10.53
C ALA A 45 6.71 9.30 11.04
N MET A 46 7.25 9.15 12.26
CA MET A 46 8.23 10.09 12.81
C MET A 46 9.52 10.07 11.98
N ASP A 47 10.04 8.91 11.66
CA ASP A 47 11.26 8.75 10.85
C ASP A 47 11.11 9.39 9.45
N LEU A 48 9.99 9.15 8.78
CA LEU A 48 9.70 9.80 7.50
C LEU A 48 9.58 11.33 7.63
N ASN A 49 8.97 11.84 8.71
CA ASN A 49 8.90 13.29 8.97
C ASN A 49 10.29 13.91 9.20
N HIS A 50 11.21 13.18 9.85
CA HIS A 50 12.60 13.64 9.99
C HIS A 50 13.32 13.74 8.65
N CYS A 51 13.03 12.86 7.70
CA CYS A 51 13.57 12.91 6.35
C CYS A 51 13.10 14.12 5.53
N LEU A 52 11.95 14.72 5.88
CA LEU A 52 11.37 15.87 5.15
C LEU A 52 12.29 17.08 5.07
N ALA A 53 13.20 17.25 6.04
CA ALA A 53 14.16 18.33 6.03
C ALA A 53 15.07 18.34 4.78
N PHE A 54 15.29 17.16 4.19
CA PHE A 54 16.17 16.92 3.05
C PHE A 54 15.41 16.45 1.79
N ALA A 55 14.10 16.25 1.89
CA ALA A 55 13.28 15.75 0.79
C ALA A 55 12.97 16.87 -0.23
N PRO A 56 12.89 16.52 -1.53
CA PRO A 56 12.60 17.49 -2.58
C PRO A 56 11.13 17.96 -2.57
N SER A 57 10.24 17.23 -1.89
CA SER A 57 8.80 17.51 -1.79
C SER A 57 8.39 17.67 -0.33
N LYS A 58 7.48 18.62 -0.07
CA LYS A 58 6.87 18.79 1.26
C LYS A 58 5.56 18.01 1.30
N ILE A 59 5.58 16.87 1.96
CA ILE A 59 4.43 15.98 2.13
C ILE A 59 4.01 15.99 3.61
N LYS A 60 2.72 16.15 3.90
CA LYS A 60 2.22 15.96 5.25
C LYS A 60 2.10 14.47 5.54
N ILE A 61 2.85 13.95 6.49
CA ILE A 61 2.88 12.53 6.84
C ILE A 61 2.23 12.32 8.20
N LYS A 62 1.28 11.37 8.28
CA LYS A 62 0.59 11.04 9.53
C LYS A 62 0.21 9.56 9.59
N VAL A 63 0.01 9.07 10.81
CA VAL A 63 -0.72 7.83 11.05
C VAL A 63 -2.21 8.13 10.96
N GLY A 64 -2.98 7.23 10.36
CA GLY A 64 -4.42 7.39 10.19
C GLY A 64 -5.19 6.09 10.33
N ASP A 65 -6.42 6.12 9.89
CA ASP A 65 -7.32 4.97 9.85
C ASP A 65 -8.06 4.88 8.51
N TYR A 66 -8.94 3.90 8.37
CA TYR A 66 -9.67 3.69 7.11
C TYR A 66 -10.58 4.86 6.70
N THR A 67 -10.96 5.76 7.60
CA THR A 67 -11.76 6.95 7.26
C THR A 67 -10.95 7.94 6.42
N ASP A 68 -9.62 7.95 6.56
CA ASP A 68 -8.71 8.75 5.75
C ASP A 68 -8.68 8.33 4.26
N CYS A 69 -9.19 7.14 3.94
CA CYS A 69 -9.25 6.67 2.55
C CYS A 69 -10.30 7.40 1.70
N LYS A 70 -11.31 8.03 2.32
CA LYS A 70 -12.45 8.64 1.64
C LYS A 70 -12.06 9.57 0.49
N ASP A 71 -11.09 10.43 0.70
CA ASP A 71 -10.63 11.45 -0.26
C ASP A 71 -9.23 11.15 -0.81
N ALA A 72 -8.73 9.93 -0.59
CA ALA A 72 -7.46 9.48 -1.14
C ALA A 72 -7.56 9.30 -2.67
N LYS A 73 -6.51 9.69 -3.38
CA LYS A 73 -6.39 9.43 -4.82
C LYS A 73 -5.87 8.01 -5.08
N ILE A 74 -4.97 7.54 -4.21
CA ILE A 74 -4.38 6.21 -4.33
C ILE A 74 -4.37 5.57 -2.93
N VAL A 75 -4.83 4.33 -2.86
CA VAL A 75 -4.65 3.44 -1.71
C VAL A 75 -3.68 2.33 -2.13
N VAL A 76 -2.52 2.31 -1.52
CA VAL A 76 -1.48 1.29 -1.71
C VAL A 76 -1.69 0.19 -0.67
N ILE A 77 -1.84 -1.06 -1.10
CA ILE A 77 -1.92 -2.20 -0.20
C ILE A 77 -0.62 -2.99 -0.29
N ALA A 78 0.20 -2.88 0.76
CA ALA A 78 1.42 -3.65 0.99
C ALA A 78 1.31 -4.55 2.23
N ALA A 79 0.08 -4.73 2.72
CA ALA A 79 -0.23 -5.60 3.86
C ALA A 79 -0.33 -7.06 3.42
N GLY A 80 0.08 -7.96 4.29
CA GLY A 80 -0.04 -9.40 4.11
C GLY A 80 0.69 -10.15 5.20
N ALA A 81 0.29 -11.40 5.44
CA ALA A 81 1.03 -12.30 6.31
C ALA A 81 2.25 -12.85 5.58
N ASN A 82 3.34 -13.04 6.30
CA ASN A 82 4.48 -13.79 5.81
C ASN A 82 4.19 -15.29 5.87
N GLN A 83 4.79 -16.05 4.96
CA GLN A 83 4.71 -17.51 4.97
C GLN A 83 5.46 -18.03 6.20
N ALA A 84 4.79 -18.83 7.02
CA ALA A 84 5.40 -19.49 8.16
C ALA A 84 6.15 -20.76 7.73
N VAL A 85 7.06 -21.23 8.58
CA VAL A 85 7.76 -22.49 8.36
C VAL A 85 6.76 -23.65 8.33
N GLY A 86 6.78 -24.45 7.25
CA GLY A 86 5.83 -25.55 7.04
C GLY A 86 4.49 -25.16 6.42
N GLU A 87 4.24 -23.90 6.16
CA GLU A 87 3.02 -23.40 5.53
C GLU A 87 3.08 -23.57 4.01
N THR A 88 2.01 -24.05 3.38
CA THR A 88 1.94 -24.16 1.92
C THR A 88 1.62 -22.81 1.28
N ARG A 89 1.87 -22.68 -0.04
CA ARG A 89 1.43 -21.49 -0.80
C ARG A 89 -0.09 -21.30 -0.75
N MET A 90 -0.85 -22.37 -0.71
CA MET A 90 -2.32 -22.30 -0.63
C MET A 90 -2.80 -21.75 0.72
N ASP A 91 -2.15 -22.13 1.81
CA ASP A 91 -2.47 -21.60 3.15
C ASP A 91 -2.20 -20.10 3.22
N LEU A 92 -1.08 -19.65 2.64
CA LEU A 92 -0.75 -18.24 2.55
C LEU A 92 -1.77 -17.46 1.71
N ILE A 93 -2.22 -18.01 0.58
CA ILE A 93 -3.26 -17.42 -0.27
C ILE A 93 -4.57 -17.27 0.53
N ASN A 94 -4.99 -18.31 1.22
CA ASN A 94 -6.21 -18.29 2.01
C ASN A 94 -6.15 -17.23 3.13
N LYS A 95 -5.04 -17.20 3.86
CA LYS A 95 -4.78 -16.21 4.92
C LYS A 95 -4.81 -14.78 4.38
N ASN A 96 -4.08 -14.51 3.30
CA ASN A 96 -4.01 -13.20 2.69
C ASN A 96 -5.35 -12.79 2.04
N SER A 97 -6.11 -13.74 1.50
CA SER A 97 -7.45 -13.47 0.95
C SER A 97 -8.40 -12.93 2.01
N PHE A 98 -8.35 -13.49 3.23
CA PHE A 98 -9.16 -13.00 4.35
C PHE A 98 -8.73 -11.60 4.79
N ILE A 99 -7.41 -11.36 4.90
CA ILE A 99 -6.85 -10.04 5.24
C ILE A 99 -7.30 -9.00 4.20
N PHE A 100 -7.15 -9.30 2.91
CA PHE A 100 -7.53 -8.41 1.81
C PHE A 100 -9.02 -8.10 1.81
N LYS A 101 -9.87 -9.11 2.00
CA LYS A 101 -11.31 -8.90 2.11
C LYS A 101 -11.67 -7.89 3.20
N ASN A 102 -11.04 -8.00 4.37
CA ASN A 102 -11.28 -7.07 5.47
C ASN A 102 -10.77 -5.65 5.14
N ILE A 103 -9.56 -5.53 4.61
CA ILE A 103 -8.98 -4.23 4.22
C ILE A 103 -9.88 -3.56 3.19
N ILE A 104 -10.17 -4.23 2.08
CA ILE A 104 -10.95 -3.67 0.98
C ILE A 104 -12.35 -3.25 1.44
N ASN A 105 -13.02 -4.08 2.26
CA ASN A 105 -14.33 -3.74 2.80
C ASN A 105 -14.29 -2.46 3.66
N ASN A 106 -13.25 -2.28 4.48
CA ASN A 106 -13.11 -1.08 5.30
C ASN A 106 -12.78 0.16 4.45
N VAL A 107 -11.90 0.02 3.45
CA VAL A 107 -11.62 1.10 2.51
C VAL A 107 -12.87 1.50 1.75
N MET A 108 -13.63 0.55 1.21
CA MET A 108 -14.85 0.84 0.46
C MET A 108 -15.95 1.45 1.33
N LYS A 109 -16.07 1.03 2.61
CA LYS A 109 -16.99 1.64 3.58
C LYS A 109 -16.69 3.12 3.86
N SER A 110 -15.45 3.56 3.69
CA SER A 110 -15.09 4.99 3.84
C SER A 110 -15.67 5.88 2.73
N GLY A 111 -16.13 5.29 1.62
CA GLY A 111 -16.55 6.01 0.42
C GLY A 111 -15.40 6.28 -0.56
N PHE A 112 -14.34 5.48 -0.50
CA PHE A 112 -13.20 5.58 -1.42
C PHE A 112 -13.63 5.37 -2.88
N ASP A 113 -13.19 6.28 -3.75
CA ASP A 113 -13.43 6.26 -5.21
C ASP A 113 -12.14 6.58 -6.00
N GLY A 114 -10.98 6.20 -5.49
CA GLY A 114 -9.67 6.39 -6.12
C GLY A 114 -9.15 5.14 -6.83
N ILE A 115 -7.85 4.99 -6.84
CA ILE A 115 -7.12 3.87 -7.45
C ILE A 115 -6.49 3.00 -6.37
N PHE A 116 -6.69 1.69 -6.43
CA PHE A 116 -5.92 0.73 -5.67
C PHE A 116 -4.61 0.39 -6.38
N LEU A 117 -3.51 0.42 -5.64
CA LEU A 117 -2.21 -0.10 -6.06
C LEU A 117 -1.82 -1.27 -5.15
N ILE A 118 -1.66 -2.45 -5.72
CA ILE A 118 -1.38 -3.67 -4.97
C ILE A 118 0.10 -4.02 -5.08
N ALA A 119 0.74 -4.22 -3.93
CA ALA A 119 2.15 -4.60 -3.80
C ALA A 119 2.35 -5.83 -2.87
N SER A 120 1.31 -6.60 -2.64
CA SER A 120 1.34 -7.79 -1.77
C SER A 120 1.33 -9.08 -2.58
N ASN A 121 2.02 -10.11 -2.09
CA ASN A 121 2.08 -11.42 -2.72
C ASN A 121 1.02 -12.39 -2.15
N PRO A 122 0.50 -13.31 -3.01
CA PRO A 122 0.74 -13.45 -4.46
C PRO A 122 0.03 -12.36 -5.26
N LEU A 123 0.79 -11.59 -6.02
CA LEU A 123 0.35 -10.31 -6.58
C LEU A 123 -0.90 -10.39 -7.44
N ASP A 124 -0.93 -11.30 -8.42
CA ASP A 124 -2.05 -11.39 -9.36
C ASP A 124 -3.34 -11.82 -8.66
N VAL A 125 -3.22 -12.76 -7.71
CA VAL A 125 -4.36 -13.21 -6.90
C VAL A 125 -4.89 -12.06 -6.03
N MET A 126 -4.02 -11.31 -5.36
CA MET A 126 -4.43 -10.19 -4.51
C MET A 126 -5.03 -9.04 -5.34
N THR A 127 -4.50 -8.78 -6.52
CA THR A 127 -5.05 -7.79 -7.47
C THR A 127 -6.45 -8.20 -7.93
N TYR A 128 -6.62 -9.47 -8.32
CA TYR A 128 -7.93 -10.01 -8.71
C TYR A 128 -8.95 -9.95 -7.57
N LEU A 129 -8.55 -10.32 -6.35
CA LEU A 129 -9.42 -10.25 -5.17
C LEU A 129 -9.81 -8.79 -4.85
N THR A 130 -8.86 -7.86 -5.02
CA THR A 130 -9.16 -6.43 -4.84
C THR A 130 -10.22 -5.96 -5.83
N LEU A 131 -10.08 -6.31 -7.11
CA LEU A 131 -11.08 -6.01 -8.14
C LEU A 131 -12.44 -6.60 -7.77
N LYS A 132 -12.46 -7.87 -7.37
CA LYS A 132 -13.70 -8.59 -7.03
C LYS A 132 -14.43 -8.00 -5.82
N TYR A 133 -13.70 -7.62 -4.76
CA TYR A 133 -14.31 -7.11 -3.53
C TYR A 133 -14.62 -5.62 -3.58
N SER A 134 -13.80 -4.81 -4.25
CA SER A 134 -14.04 -3.37 -4.38
C SER A 134 -15.17 -3.04 -5.34
N LYS A 135 -15.41 -3.90 -6.33
CA LYS A 135 -16.34 -3.66 -7.46
C LYS A 135 -16.01 -2.39 -8.26
N LEU A 136 -14.81 -1.87 -8.13
CA LEU A 136 -14.33 -0.77 -8.97
C LEU A 136 -14.06 -1.26 -10.39
N PRO A 137 -14.07 -0.37 -11.39
CA PRO A 137 -13.71 -0.74 -12.75
C PRO A 137 -12.23 -1.16 -12.83
N PRO A 138 -11.87 -2.07 -13.77
CA PRO A 138 -10.51 -2.64 -13.82
C PRO A 138 -9.37 -1.63 -13.92
N ASN A 139 -9.60 -0.49 -14.57
CA ASN A 139 -8.62 0.60 -14.69
C ASN A 139 -8.34 1.34 -13.38
N ARG A 140 -9.06 1.02 -12.30
CA ARG A 140 -8.83 1.57 -10.95
C ARG A 140 -8.21 0.57 -9.97
N VAL A 141 -7.83 -0.61 -10.44
CA VAL A 141 -7.15 -1.62 -9.62
C VAL A 141 -5.89 -2.07 -10.34
N ILE A 142 -4.74 -1.67 -9.84
CA ILE A 142 -3.44 -1.87 -10.46
C ILE A 142 -2.59 -2.76 -9.56
N GLY A 143 -2.10 -3.88 -10.09
CA GLY A 143 -1.04 -4.66 -9.47
C GLY A 143 0.34 -4.18 -9.93
N SER A 144 1.36 -4.24 -9.09
CA SER A 144 2.73 -3.88 -9.48
C SER A 144 3.31 -4.81 -10.57
N GLY A 145 2.66 -5.93 -10.83
CA GLY A 145 2.94 -6.85 -11.93
C GLY A 145 4.37 -7.38 -11.90
N THR A 146 4.96 -7.48 -13.07
CA THR A 146 6.34 -7.94 -13.28
C THR A 146 7.40 -6.83 -13.16
N THR A 147 7.07 -5.70 -12.54
CA THR A 147 8.00 -4.56 -12.41
C THR A 147 9.32 -4.98 -11.77
N LEU A 148 9.27 -5.79 -10.71
CA LEU A 148 10.46 -6.29 -10.04
C LEU A 148 11.23 -7.29 -10.91
N ASP A 149 10.54 -8.20 -11.58
CA ASP A 149 11.18 -9.22 -12.44
C ASP A 149 11.81 -8.57 -13.67
N THR A 150 11.16 -7.57 -14.23
CA THR A 150 11.71 -6.74 -15.32
C THR A 150 12.98 -6.01 -14.86
N SER A 151 12.98 -5.47 -13.64
CA SER A 151 14.16 -4.79 -13.09
C SER A 151 15.31 -5.78 -12.85
N ARG A 152 15.02 -6.98 -12.38
CA ARG A 152 16.02 -8.06 -12.22
C ARG A 152 16.61 -8.47 -13.56
N LEU A 153 15.76 -8.68 -14.58
CA LEU A 153 16.23 -9.00 -15.92
C LEU A 153 17.16 -7.92 -16.47
N ARG A 154 16.77 -6.64 -16.36
CA ARG A 154 17.60 -5.50 -16.79
C ARG A 154 18.93 -5.41 -16.08
N TYR A 155 19.03 -5.89 -14.86
CA TYR A 155 20.28 -5.95 -14.11
C TYR A 155 21.19 -7.07 -14.62
N LEU A 156 20.63 -8.18 -15.13
CA LEU A 156 21.38 -9.36 -15.59
C LEU A 156 21.89 -9.25 -17.03
N ILE A 157 21.35 -8.34 -17.82
CA ILE A 157 21.75 -8.08 -19.22
C ILE A 157 22.53 -6.77 -19.36
#